data_d3f5786d832f0b30c1effd8411409ab3
#
_entry.id   d3f5786d832f0b30c1effd8411409ab3
#
_cell.length_a   1.000
_cell.length_b   1.000
_cell.length_c   1.000
_cell.angle_alpha   90.00
_cell.angle_beta   90.00
_cell.angle_gamma   90.00
#
_symmetry.space_group_name_H-M   'P 1'
#
loop_
_entity.id
_entity.type
_entity.pdbx_description
1 polymer ?
#
loop_
_entity_poly.entity_id
_entity_poly.type
_entity_poly.pdbx_seq_one_letter_code
_entity_poly.pdbx_strand_id
1 'polypeptide(L)'
;IGHFDLYRLFDPSAPWYPECTTPHGREVLNKLKRNIHFASSYGALFETNSSAFRKGWKEETYPGRVILQLILRAHGRLALSDDSHGVHQVGLNYTRVRDYLLREGVNELWYLVPGGTLPCADKGGNLSEVHAASEEARQARELSDTPGRDAPTVFPRGTKALCLSDWHTHPFWDRLSSALPVPPP
;
A
#
# COMPACT_ATOMS: atom_id res chain seq x y z
N ILE A 1 -4.52 3.61 2.32
CA ILE A 1 -3.87 4.92 2.47
C ILE A 1 -3.16 5.22 1.17
N GLY A 2 -3.66 6.21 0.42
CA GLY A 2 -3.13 6.62 -0.86
C GLY A 2 -1.94 7.57 -0.72
N HIS A 3 -1.00 7.54 -1.69
CA HIS A 3 0.08 8.51 -1.90
C HIS A 3 0.78 8.97 -0.60
N PHE A 4 1.16 8.06 0.27
CA PHE A 4 1.56 8.38 1.66
C PHE A 4 2.67 9.45 1.75
N ASP A 5 3.55 9.51 0.75
CA ASP A 5 4.66 10.46 0.68
C ASP A 5 4.56 11.43 -0.53
N LEU A 6 3.34 11.73 -0.99
CA LEU A 6 3.07 12.63 -2.12
C LEU A 6 3.72 14.02 -1.97
N TYR A 7 3.91 14.50 -0.74
CA TYR A 7 4.56 15.79 -0.48
C TYR A 7 5.95 15.90 -1.11
N ARG A 8 6.66 14.77 -1.30
CA ARG A 8 7.96 14.72 -1.98
C ARG A 8 7.92 15.21 -3.42
N LEU A 9 6.76 15.18 -4.06
CA LEU A 9 6.59 15.73 -5.40
C LEU A 9 6.76 17.25 -5.41
N PHE A 10 6.35 17.91 -4.33
CA PHE A 10 6.36 19.37 -4.21
C PHE A 10 7.60 19.90 -3.50
N ASP A 11 8.20 19.08 -2.66
CA ASP A 11 9.45 19.40 -1.96
C ASP A 11 10.37 18.17 -1.92
N PRO A 12 11.10 17.90 -3.02
CA PRO A 12 12.05 16.78 -3.08
C PRO A 12 13.22 16.93 -2.09
N SER A 13 13.47 18.15 -1.62
CA SER A 13 14.53 18.47 -0.67
C SER A 13 14.09 18.40 0.79
N ALA A 14 12.81 18.12 1.06
CA ALA A 14 12.28 18.04 2.42
C ALA A 14 13.14 17.12 3.30
N PRO A 15 13.58 17.57 4.47
CA PRO A 15 14.59 16.88 5.29
C PRO A 15 13.97 15.76 6.14
N TRP A 16 13.21 14.89 5.52
CA TRP A 16 12.50 13.77 6.18
C TRP A 16 13.24 12.42 6.07
N TYR A 17 14.45 12.43 5.56
CA TYR A 17 15.30 11.24 5.46
C TYR A 17 15.67 10.68 6.84
N PRO A 18 15.83 9.35 6.99
CA PRO A 18 16.33 8.74 8.23
C PRO A 18 17.70 9.28 8.64
N GLU A 19 18.47 9.73 7.68
CA GLU A 19 19.77 10.38 7.87
C GLU A 19 19.65 11.86 8.29
N CYS A 20 18.42 12.36 8.40
CA CYS A 20 18.22 13.74 8.75
C CYS A 20 18.66 14.01 10.19
N THR A 21 19.74 14.72 10.32
CA THR A 21 20.34 15.11 11.60
C THR A 21 19.68 16.32 12.23
N THR A 22 18.82 17.04 11.49
CA THR A 22 18.15 18.24 11.99
C THR A 22 17.02 17.89 12.98
N PRO A 23 16.74 18.76 13.98
CA PRO A 23 15.62 18.55 14.89
C PRO A 23 14.29 18.41 14.17
N HIS A 24 14.04 19.24 13.15
CA HIS A 24 12.82 19.22 12.36
C HIS A 24 12.67 17.92 11.58
N GLY A 25 13.73 17.44 10.90
CA GLY A 25 13.68 16.17 10.18
C GLY A 25 13.43 14.97 11.09
N ARG A 26 13.98 14.96 12.30
CA ARG A 26 13.68 13.94 13.32
C ARG A 26 12.21 13.98 13.75
N GLU A 27 11.65 15.17 13.92
CA GLU A 27 10.24 15.32 14.27
C GLU A 27 9.32 14.78 13.16
N VAL A 28 9.59 15.13 11.89
CA VAL A 28 8.84 14.61 10.74
C VAL A 28 8.92 13.09 10.69
N LEU A 29 10.11 12.51 10.83
CA LEU A 29 10.31 11.05 10.83
C LEU A 29 9.54 10.38 11.99
N ASN A 30 9.51 10.97 13.17
CA ASN A 30 8.77 10.43 14.30
C ASN A 30 7.25 10.46 14.05
N LYS A 31 6.74 11.52 13.42
CA LYS A 31 5.33 11.62 13.02
C LYS A 31 4.97 10.57 11.95
N LEU A 32 5.85 10.35 10.96
CA LEU A 32 5.69 9.31 9.96
C LEU A 32 5.61 7.92 10.59
N LYS A 33 6.57 7.58 11.45
CA LYS A 33 6.59 6.31 12.19
C LYS A 33 5.33 6.11 13.01
N ARG A 34 4.91 7.13 13.77
CA ARG A 34 3.67 7.08 14.55
C ARG A 34 2.45 6.80 13.67
N ASN A 35 2.33 7.51 12.54
CA ASN A 35 1.20 7.36 11.63
C ASN A 35 1.19 5.98 10.95
N ILE A 36 2.35 5.47 10.55
CA ILE A 36 2.51 4.12 10.00
C ILE A 36 2.10 3.08 11.04
N HIS A 37 2.63 3.18 12.26
CA HIS A 37 2.26 2.27 13.35
C HIS A 37 0.76 2.27 13.62
N PHE A 38 0.17 3.45 13.72
CA PHE A 38 -1.27 3.59 13.94
C PHE A 38 -2.07 2.95 12.81
N ALA A 39 -1.71 3.21 11.55
CA ALA A 39 -2.39 2.64 10.40
C ALA A 39 -2.23 1.12 10.33
N SER A 40 -1.03 0.60 10.60
CA SER A 40 -0.75 -0.84 10.62
C SER A 40 -1.53 -1.56 11.73
N SER A 41 -1.72 -0.92 12.90
CA SER A 41 -2.39 -1.53 14.05
C SER A 41 -3.85 -1.92 13.81
N TYR A 42 -4.54 -1.26 12.88
CA TYR A 42 -5.91 -1.63 12.49
C TYR A 42 -5.98 -2.28 11.10
N GLY A 43 -4.84 -2.69 10.52
CA GLY A 43 -4.80 -3.42 9.27
C GLY A 43 -5.08 -2.58 8.02
N ALA A 44 -4.79 -1.27 8.06
CA ALA A 44 -4.90 -0.43 6.87
C ALA A 44 -4.00 -0.93 5.74
N LEU A 45 -4.49 -0.81 4.50
CA LEU A 45 -3.67 -1.03 3.31
C LEU A 45 -2.96 0.26 2.93
N PHE A 46 -1.66 0.17 2.74
CA PHE A 46 -0.85 1.22 2.13
C PHE A 46 -0.76 0.98 0.63
N GLU A 47 -1.04 2.00 -0.13
CA GLU A 47 -0.96 1.94 -1.57
C GLU A 47 0.48 1.91 -2.06
N THR A 48 0.82 0.99 -2.97
CA THR A 48 2.02 1.08 -3.80
C THR A 48 1.60 1.60 -5.17
N ASN A 49 1.83 2.88 -5.39
CA ASN A 49 1.20 3.60 -6.49
C ASN A 49 2.17 3.86 -7.64
N SER A 50 1.84 3.35 -8.82
CA SER A 50 2.66 3.46 -10.02
C SER A 50 2.68 4.86 -10.63
N SER A 51 1.78 5.77 -10.22
CA SER A 51 1.71 7.12 -10.77
C SER A 51 2.98 7.95 -10.54
N ALA A 52 3.79 7.59 -9.55
CA ALA A 52 5.09 8.19 -9.34
C ALA A 52 5.94 8.18 -10.62
N PHE A 53 5.92 7.08 -11.36
CA PHE A 53 6.65 6.97 -12.63
C PHE A 53 6.12 7.92 -13.70
N ARG A 54 4.79 8.15 -13.76
CA ARG A 54 4.21 9.17 -14.65
C ARG A 54 4.63 10.59 -14.29
N LYS A 55 4.89 10.81 -12.99
CA LYS A 55 5.31 12.12 -12.45
C LYS A 55 6.83 12.31 -12.49
N GLY A 56 7.55 11.44 -13.22
CA GLY A 56 8.98 11.58 -13.50
C GLY A 56 9.93 10.88 -12.51
N TRP A 57 9.42 10.15 -11.54
CA TRP A 57 10.25 9.34 -10.66
C TRP A 57 10.83 8.15 -11.42
N LYS A 58 12.11 7.83 -11.19
CA LYS A 58 12.80 6.82 -11.99
C LYS A 58 12.87 5.46 -11.31
N GLU A 59 13.10 5.44 -10.01
CA GLU A 59 13.53 4.27 -9.25
C GLU A 59 12.49 3.80 -8.23
N GLU A 60 11.56 4.65 -7.84
CA GLU A 60 10.67 4.43 -6.71
C GLU A 60 9.22 4.71 -7.08
N THR A 61 8.30 4.12 -6.32
CA THR A 61 6.85 4.41 -6.36
C THR A 61 6.46 5.37 -5.23
N TYR A 62 5.14 5.60 -5.04
CA TYR A 62 4.62 6.00 -3.75
C TYR A 62 4.19 4.74 -2.98
N PRO A 63 4.68 4.51 -1.76
CA PRO A 63 5.73 5.30 -1.10
C PRO A 63 7.13 4.97 -1.65
N GLY A 64 8.03 5.95 -1.53
CA GLY A 64 9.44 5.74 -1.82
C GLY A 64 10.10 4.79 -0.82
N ARG A 65 11.31 4.33 -1.15
CA ARG A 65 12.04 3.27 -0.45
C ARG A 65 12.07 3.43 1.07
N VAL A 66 12.39 4.62 1.55
CA VAL A 66 12.52 4.86 2.99
C VAL A 66 11.21 4.63 3.73
N ILE A 67 10.12 5.16 3.19
CA ILE A 67 8.79 5.00 3.77
C ILE A 67 8.31 3.56 3.64
N LEU A 68 8.54 2.94 2.48
CA LEU A 68 8.23 1.53 2.25
C LEU A 68 8.89 0.64 3.31
N GLN A 69 10.18 0.84 3.58
CA GLN A 69 10.90 0.08 4.59
C GLN A 69 10.38 0.33 6.02
N LEU A 70 9.88 1.53 6.32
CA LEU A 70 9.22 1.80 7.60
C LEU A 70 7.88 1.06 7.71
N ILE A 71 7.10 1.01 6.62
CA ILE A 71 5.84 0.27 6.54
C ILE A 71 6.08 -1.23 6.75
N LEU A 72 7.07 -1.81 6.05
CA LEU A 72 7.42 -3.22 6.18
C LEU A 72 7.86 -3.58 7.61
N ARG A 73 8.69 -2.74 8.24
CA ARG A 73 9.11 -2.95 9.65
C ARG A 73 7.96 -2.84 10.64
N ALA A 74 6.91 -2.11 10.30
CA ALA A 74 5.69 -2.01 11.10
C ALA A 74 4.64 -3.07 10.74
N HIS A 75 5.01 -4.08 9.95
CA HIS A 75 4.09 -5.10 9.43
C HIS A 75 2.88 -4.52 8.70
N GLY A 76 3.06 -3.38 8.03
CA GLY A 76 2.02 -2.73 7.24
C GLY A 76 1.73 -3.50 5.96
N ARG A 77 0.50 -3.48 5.53
CA ARG A 77 -0.02 -4.22 4.37
C ARG A 77 0.03 -3.34 3.13
N LEU A 78 0.52 -3.88 2.02
CA LEU A 78 0.69 -3.16 0.76
C LEU A 78 -0.36 -3.60 -0.27
N ALA A 79 -0.88 -2.66 -1.05
CA ALA A 79 -1.78 -2.93 -2.16
C ALA A 79 -1.36 -2.15 -3.41
N LEU A 80 -1.51 -2.76 -4.59
CA LEU A 80 -1.21 -2.09 -5.86
C LEU A 80 -2.24 -1.00 -6.17
N SER A 81 -1.75 0.10 -6.75
CA SER A 81 -2.57 1.16 -7.29
C SER A 81 -1.85 1.90 -8.44
N ASP A 82 -2.59 2.54 -9.31
CA ASP A 82 -2.04 3.30 -10.44
C ASP A 82 -2.52 4.75 -10.52
N ASP A 83 -3.47 5.14 -9.67
CA ASP A 83 -4.04 6.50 -9.69
C ASP A 83 -4.49 6.90 -11.11
N SER A 84 -5.13 5.95 -11.82
CA SER A 84 -5.52 6.18 -13.20
C SER A 84 -6.65 7.20 -13.31
N HIS A 85 -6.47 8.13 -14.26
CA HIS A 85 -7.43 9.15 -14.63
C HIS A 85 -7.99 8.92 -16.04
N GLY A 86 -7.72 7.76 -16.61
CA GLY A 86 -8.21 7.35 -17.92
C GLY A 86 -7.85 5.89 -18.22
N VAL A 87 -8.57 5.28 -19.16
CA VAL A 87 -8.43 3.84 -19.50
C VAL A 87 -6.99 3.45 -19.83
N HIS A 88 -6.27 4.33 -20.55
CA HIS A 88 -4.88 4.11 -20.97
C HIS A 88 -3.87 4.14 -19.79
N GLN A 89 -4.30 4.50 -18.59
CA GLN A 89 -3.45 4.57 -17.41
C GLN A 89 -3.64 3.38 -16.47
N VAL A 90 -4.68 2.58 -16.67
CA VAL A 90 -4.99 1.41 -15.83
C VAL A 90 -3.87 0.38 -15.96
N GLY A 91 -3.24 0.05 -14.83
CA GLY A 91 -2.10 -0.87 -14.77
C GLY A 91 -0.79 -0.30 -15.37
N LEU A 92 -0.78 0.96 -15.77
CA LEU A 92 0.42 1.58 -16.35
C LEU A 92 1.59 1.56 -15.35
N ASN A 93 2.76 1.11 -15.84
CA ASN A 93 3.98 0.96 -15.04
C ASN A 93 3.92 -0.13 -13.94
N TYR A 94 2.95 -1.00 -13.91
CA TYR A 94 2.89 -2.05 -12.90
C TYR A 94 4.08 -3.03 -12.96
N THR A 95 4.64 -3.29 -14.14
CA THR A 95 5.88 -4.07 -14.28
C THR A 95 7.04 -3.40 -13.52
N ARG A 96 7.17 -2.08 -13.62
CA ARG A 96 8.18 -1.32 -12.87
C ARG A 96 7.92 -1.35 -11.36
N VAL A 97 6.64 -1.30 -10.95
CA VAL A 97 6.26 -1.48 -9.53
C VAL A 97 6.67 -2.87 -9.05
N ARG A 98 6.39 -3.92 -9.85
CA ARG A 98 6.79 -5.29 -9.53
C ARG A 98 8.29 -5.39 -9.27
N ASP A 99 9.10 -4.86 -10.19
CA ASP A 99 10.57 -4.89 -10.08
C ASP A 99 11.05 -4.12 -8.85
N TYR A 100 10.43 -2.98 -8.55
CA TYR A 100 10.71 -2.21 -7.36
C TYR A 100 10.40 -2.99 -6.08
N LEU A 101 9.21 -3.56 -5.96
CA LEU A 101 8.79 -4.31 -4.78
C LEU A 101 9.63 -5.56 -4.54
N LEU A 102 10.02 -6.28 -5.61
CA LEU A 102 10.95 -7.42 -5.54
C LEU A 102 12.31 -6.99 -5.00
N ARG A 103 12.86 -5.89 -5.52
CA ARG A 103 14.13 -5.34 -5.07
C ARG A 103 14.10 -4.92 -3.60
N GLU A 104 12.98 -4.40 -3.13
CA GLU A 104 12.79 -3.98 -1.75
C GLU A 104 12.41 -5.13 -0.79
N GLY A 105 12.29 -6.36 -1.28
CA GLY A 105 12.04 -7.55 -0.47
C GLY A 105 10.59 -7.68 0.01
N VAL A 106 9.64 -7.18 -0.76
CA VAL A 106 8.21 -7.34 -0.45
C VAL A 106 7.78 -8.78 -0.71
N ASN A 107 7.31 -9.46 0.32
CA ASN A 107 6.95 -10.88 0.25
C ASN A 107 5.45 -11.10 0.02
N GLU A 108 4.62 -10.11 0.31
CA GLU A 108 3.16 -10.24 0.18
C GLU A 108 2.53 -8.94 -0.31
N LEU A 109 1.45 -9.07 -1.07
CA LEU A 109 0.56 -7.98 -1.43
C LEU A 109 -0.86 -8.29 -1.00
N TRP A 110 -1.62 -7.25 -0.79
CA TRP A 110 -3.01 -7.34 -0.38
C TRP A 110 -3.91 -6.71 -1.45
N TYR A 111 -5.12 -7.23 -1.58
CA TYR A 111 -6.13 -6.68 -2.48
C TYR A 111 -7.52 -6.74 -1.85
N LEU A 112 -8.42 -5.88 -2.32
CA LEU A 112 -9.79 -5.81 -1.82
C LEU A 112 -10.71 -6.65 -2.70
N VAL A 113 -11.60 -7.39 -2.06
CA VAL A 113 -12.70 -8.13 -2.71
C VAL A 113 -14.04 -7.75 -2.09
N PRO A 114 -15.16 -7.87 -2.82
CA PRO A 114 -16.48 -7.71 -2.24
C PRO A 114 -16.72 -8.66 -1.07
N GLY A 115 -17.23 -8.14 0.05
CA GLY A 115 -17.56 -8.95 1.22
C GLY A 115 -18.76 -9.85 0.95
N GLY A 116 -18.59 -11.13 0.95
CA GLY A 116 -19.60 -12.13 0.54
C GLY A 116 -19.16 -12.93 -0.67
N THR A 117 -18.14 -12.46 -1.40
CA THR A 117 -17.48 -13.27 -2.40
C THR A 117 -16.61 -14.30 -1.67
N LEU A 118 -16.95 -15.56 -1.79
CA LEU A 118 -15.99 -16.61 -1.44
C LEU A 118 -14.78 -16.42 -2.36
N PRO A 119 -13.56 -16.55 -1.85
CA PRO A 119 -12.41 -16.53 -2.73
C PRO A 119 -12.65 -17.60 -3.78
N CYS A 120 -12.54 -17.20 -5.02
CA CYS A 120 -12.34 -18.19 -6.06
C CYS A 120 -11.14 -19.03 -5.63
N ALA A 121 -11.24 -20.33 -5.71
CA ALA A 121 -10.21 -21.28 -5.31
C ALA A 121 -8.93 -21.20 -6.19
N ASP A 122 -8.59 -19.98 -6.62
CA ASP A 122 -7.33 -19.68 -7.27
C ASP A 122 -6.23 -19.77 -6.21
N LYS A 123 -5.56 -20.87 -6.32
CA LYS A 123 -4.44 -21.38 -5.56
C LYS A 123 -3.56 -20.26 -4.97
N GLY A 124 -3.50 -20.14 -3.64
CA GLY A 124 -2.39 -19.50 -2.96
C GLY A 124 -2.65 -18.45 -1.90
N GLY A 125 -3.88 -18.01 -1.65
CA GLY A 125 -4.14 -17.03 -0.58
C GLY A 125 -4.53 -17.69 0.75
N ASN A 126 -3.79 -17.43 1.81
CA ASN A 126 -4.16 -17.89 3.15
C ASN A 126 -5.28 -17.00 3.73
N LEU A 127 -6.50 -17.54 3.81
CA LEU A 127 -7.72 -16.84 4.19
C LEU A 127 -7.91 -16.62 5.70
N SER A 128 -7.12 -17.32 6.51
CA SER A 128 -7.36 -17.40 7.96
C SER A 128 -7.02 -16.11 8.72
N GLU A 129 -6.15 -15.27 8.19
CA GLU A 129 -5.68 -14.08 8.92
C GLU A 129 -6.57 -12.84 8.75
N VAL A 130 -7.41 -12.81 7.72
CA VAL A 130 -8.25 -11.64 7.42
C VAL A 130 -9.38 -11.45 8.42
N HIS A 131 -9.93 -12.54 8.94
CA HIS A 131 -10.99 -12.50 9.95
C HIS A 131 -10.46 -12.06 11.32
N ALA A 132 -9.29 -12.51 11.72
CA ALA A 132 -8.69 -12.16 13.01
C ALA A 132 -8.37 -10.67 13.09
N ALA A 133 -7.73 -10.10 12.09
CA ALA A 133 -7.35 -8.69 12.09
C ALA A 133 -8.54 -7.72 12.06
N SER A 134 -9.65 -8.08 11.40
CA SER A 134 -10.87 -7.27 11.42
C SER A 134 -11.62 -7.34 12.74
N GLU A 135 -11.56 -8.46 13.43
CA GLU A 135 -12.18 -8.67 14.74
C GLU A 135 -11.35 -8.00 15.85
N GLU A 136 -10.03 -8.12 15.81
CA GLU A 136 -9.12 -7.43 16.72
C GLU A 136 -9.19 -5.91 16.59
N ALA A 137 -9.29 -5.39 15.36
CA ALA A 137 -9.50 -3.97 15.11
C ALA A 137 -10.87 -3.49 15.64
N ARG A 138 -11.90 -4.33 15.60
CA ARG A 138 -13.23 -4.06 16.16
C ARG A 138 -13.18 -4.06 17.69
N GLN A 139 -12.52 -5.05 18.29
CA GLN A 139 -12.35 -5.15 19.75
C GLN A 139 -11.48 -4.04 20.34
N ALA A 140 -10.40 -3.65 19.66
CA ALA A 140 -9.57 -2.52 20.05
C ALA A 140 -10.32 -1.19 20.05
N ARG A 141 -11.39 -1.06 19.27
CA ARG A 141 -12.28 0.13 19.24
C ARG A 141 -13.31 0.13 20.35
N GLU A 142 -13.87 -1.02 20.67
CA GLU A 142 -14.81 -1.16 21.78
C GLU A 142 -14.15 -0.86 23.13
N LEU A 143 -12.80 -1.00 23.21
CA LEU A 143 -11.98 -0.69 24.38
C LEU A 143 -11.43 0.75 24.40
N SER A 144 -11.56 1.51 23.32
CA SER A 144 -11.08 2.89 23.22
C SER A 144 -12.17 3.86 23.66
N ASP A 145 -12.21 4.14 24.93
CA ASP A 145 -13.11 5.09 25.59
C ASP A 145 -12.69 6.55 25.33
N THR A 146 -12.55 6.95 24.07
CA THR A 146 -12.29 8.32 23.69
C THR A 146 -13.54 8.93 23.07
N PRO A 147 -14.34 9.70 23.82
CA PRO A 147 -15.50 10.40 23.27
C PRO A 147 -15.02 11.46 22.28
N GLY A 148 -15.41 11.39 21.04
CA GLY A 148 -15.34 12.53 20.15
C GLY A 148 -14.63 12.38 18.82
N ARG A 149 -14.37 11.18 18.33
CA ARG A 149 -14.02 10.98 16.91
C ARG A 149 -14.86 9.85 16.32
N ASP A 150 -16.05 10.22 15.86
CA ASP A 150 -16.80 9.45 14.89
C ASP A 150 -16.05 9.43 13.55
N ALA A 151 -14.89 8.79 13.54
CA ALA A 151 -14.31 8.36 12.30
C ALA A 151 -14.97 7.01 11.98
N PRO A 152 -15.86 6.95 10.98
CA PRO A 152 -16.40 5.68 10.55
C PRO A 152 -15.23 4.82 10.13
N THR A 153 -15.17 3.60 10.65
CA THR A 153 -14.31 2.58 10.08
C THR A 153 -14.90 2.22 8.75
N VAL A 154 -14.47 2.91 7.79
CA VAL A 154 -14.95 2.66 6.45
C VAL A 154 -14.01 1.67 5.78
N PHE A 155 -14.11 0.42 6.20
CA PHE A 155 -14.23 -0.56 5.15
C PHE A 155 -15.68 -0.44 4.65
N PRO A 156 -15.92 -0.15 3.38
CA PRO A 156 -17.27 -0.17 2.84
C PRO A 156 -17.89 -1.49 3.27
N ARG A 157 -19.08 -1.45 3.86
CA ARG A 157 -19.77 -2.68 4.27
C ARG A 157 -19.71 -3.64 3.11
N GLY A 158 -19.08 -4.79 3.32
CA GLY A 158 -18.97 -5.79 2.30
C GLY A 158 -17.65 -5.85 1.52
N THR A 159 -16.56 -5.22 1.94
CA THR A 159 -15.22 -5.50 1.40
C THR A 159 -14.37 -6.29 2.39
N LYS A 160 -13.49 -7.12 1.85
CA LYS A 160 -12.46 -7.88 2.59
C LYS A 160 -11.10 -7.64 1.94
N ALA A 161 -10.06 -7.61 2.76
CA ALA A 161 -8.69 -7.60 2.26
C ALA A 161 -8.17 -9.05 2.24
N LEU A 162 -7.59 -9.46 1.13
CA LEU A 162 -6.96 -10.77 0.97
C LEU A 162 -5.46 -10.60 0.78
N CYS A 163 -4.68 -11.52 1.37
CA CYS A 163 -3.23 -11.59 1.20
C CYS A 163 -2.87 -12.50 0.03
N LEU A 164 -1.86 -12.11 -0.70
CA LEU A 164 -1.27 -12.87 -1.80
C LEU A 164 0.24 -12.99 -1.57
N SER A 165 0.69 -14.15 -1.08
CA SER A 165 2.11 -14.43 -0.80
C SER A 165 2.93 -14.65 -2.07
N ASP A 166 2.31 -15.30 -3.07
CA ASP A 166 2.98 -15.59 -4.36
C ASP A 166 2.69 -14.53 -5.42
N TRP A 167 2.48 -13.30 -4.97
CA TRP A 167 2.04 -12.20 -5.81
C TRP A 167 2.92 -11.99 -7.05
N HIS A 168 4.22 -12.22 -6.94
CA HIS A 168 5.21 -11.98 -8.00
C HIS A 168 5.15 -13.01 -9.14
N THR A 169 4.59 -14.20 -8.89
CA THR A 169 4.39 -15.26 -9.89
C THR A 169 2.94 -15.36 -10.35
N HIS A 170 2.06 -14.50 -9.85
CA HIS A 170 0.64 -14.55 -10.18
C HIS A 170 0.40 -14.30 -11.68
N PRO A 171 -0.50 -15.07 -12.35
CA PRO A 171 -0.79 -14.93 -13.79
C PRO A 171 -1.30 -13.55 -14.22
N PHE A 172 -1.63 -12.68 -13.29
CA PHE A 172 -1.97 -11.28 -13.54
C PHE A 172 -0.86 -10.56 -14.33
N TRP A 173 0.39 -10.84 -14.01
CA TRP A 173 1.53 -10.16 -14.63
C TRP A 173 1.68 -10.50 -16.12
N ASP A 174 1.38 -11.75 -16.50
CA ASP A 174 1.43 -12.20 -17.90
C ASP A 174 0.31 -11.54 -18.70
N ARG A 175 -0.89 -11.48 -18.13
CA ARG A 175 -2.06 -10.82 -18.73
C ARG A 175 -1.84 -9.31 -18.88
N LEU A 176 -1.21 -8.67 -17.91
CA LEU A 176 -0.89 -7.25 -17.96
C LEU A 176 0.06 -6.94 -19.13
N SER A 177 1.11 -7.76 -19.29
CA SER A 177 2.09 -7.59 -20.37
C SER A 177 1.48 -7.76 -21.77
N SER A 178 0.46 -8.59 -21.90
CA SER A 178 -0.25 -8.83 -23.18
C SER A 178 -1.33 -7.78 -23.48
N ALA A 179 -1.85 -7.08 -22.47
CA ALA A 179 -2.96 -6.15 -22.60
C ALA A 179 -2.53 -4.68 -22.83
N LEU A 180 -1.33 -4.32 -22.40
CA LEU A 180 -0.83 -2.97 -22.56
C LEU A 180 -0.32 -2.76 -24.00
N PRO A 181 -0.77 -1.74 -24.72
CA PRO A 181 -0.19 -1.41 -26.02
C PRO A 181 1.30 -1.06 -25.81
N VAL A 182 2.14 -1.60 -26.67
CA VAL A 182 3.55 -1.21 -26.73
C VAL A 182 3.59 0.30 -26.94
N PRO A 183 4.25 1.09 -26.07
CA PRO A 183 4.37 2.51 -26.30
C PRO A 183 5.04 2.73 -27.67
N PRO A 184 4.60 3.71 -28.45
CA PRO A 184 5.28 4.04 -29.69
C PRO A 184 6.76 4.37 -29.42
N PRO A 185 7.64 4.06 -30.39
CA PRO A 185 9.07 4.25 -30.27
C PRO A 185 9.47 5.72 -30.05
#